data_cd743f939aadb58aedc9a5608176d7e3
#
_entry.id   cd743f939aadb58aedc9a5608176d7e3
#
_cell.length_a   1.000
_cell.length_b   1.000
_cell.length_c   1.000
_cell.angle_alpha   90.00
_cell.angle_beta   90.00
_cell.angle_gamma   90.00
#
_symmetry.space_group_name_H-M   'P 1'
#
loop_
_entity.id
_entity.type
_entity.pdbx_description
1 polymer ?
#
loop_
_entity_poly.entity_id
_entity_poly.type
_entity_poly.pdbx_seq_one_letter_code
_entity_poly.pdbx_strand_id
1 'polypeptide(L)' 'MQTIFVQLKCDLGKAYEVAGELVERDSVSEVYSISGQYDLLAKCYLDNSEDIGRYVESQIHSIAGIRDTHTTIAFNAFT' A
#
# COMPACT_ATOMS: atom_id res chain seq x y z
N MET A 1 -1.21 8.76 14.81
CA MET A 1 -1.28 7.85 13.64
C MET A 1 -0.29 8.27 12.58
N GLN A 2 0.38 7.30 12.02
CA GLN A 2 1.25 7.54 10.87
C GLN A 2 0.46 7.25 9.60
N THR A 3 0.57 8.14 8.61
CA THR A 3 -0.09 7.94 7.31
C THR A 3 0.96 7.66 6.26
N ILE A 4 0.78 6.57 5.52
CA ILE A 4 1.66 6.26 4.39
C ILE A 4 0.82 6.02 3.14
N PHE A 5 1.42 6.30 2.00
CA PHE A 5 0.86 5.98 0.68
C PHE A 5 1.80 5.00 0.02
N VAL A 6 1.26 3.88 -0.41
CA VAL A 6 2.06 2.86 -1.09
C VAL A 6 1.57 2.72 -2.51
N GLN A 7 2.46 2.95 -3.46
CA GLN A 7 2.19 2.69 -4.86
C GLN A 7 2.71 1.30 -5.19
N LEU A 8 1.92 0.52 -5.91
CA LEU A 8 2.26 -0.86 -6.19
C LEU A 8 2.25 -1.12 -7.69
N LYS A 9 3.33 -1.75 -8.16
CA LYS A 9 3.39 -2.27 -9.51
C LYS A 9 3.11 -3.76 -9.43
N CYS A 10 2.13 -4.22 -10.22
CA CYS A 10 1.69 -5.61 -10.17
C CYS A 10 2.12 -6.36 -11.42
N ASP A 11 2.18 -7.68 -11.30
CA ASP A 11 2.34 -8.54 -12.47
C ASP A 11 1.13 -8.37 -13.39
N LEU A 12 1.32 -8.61 -14.67
CA LEU A 12 0.25 -8.46 -15.66
C LEU A 12 -0.97 -9.28 -15.25
N GLY A 13 -2.12 -8.61 -15.24
CA GLY A 13 -3.39 -9.24 -14.92
C GLY A 13 -3.62 -9.51 -13.44
N LYS A 14 -2.75 -9.07 -12.56
CA LYS A 14 -2.84 -9.37 -11.12
C LYS A 14 -3.28 -8.19 -10.26
N ALA A 15 -3.47 -7.01 -10.84
CA ALA A 15 -3.76 -5.81 -10.04
C ALA A 15 -5.00 -5.97 -9.17
N TYR A 16 -6.09 -6.51 -9.72
CA TYR A 16 -7.32 -6.63 -8.96
C TYR A 16 -7.25 -7.70 -7.88
N GLU A 17 -6.50 -8.78 -8.11
CA GLU A 17 -6.24 -9.77 -7.07
C GLU A 17 -5.44 -9.17 -5.92
N VAL A 18 -4.42 -8.39 -6.25
CA VAL A 18 -3.60 -7.70 -5.25
C VAL A 18 -4.46 -6.71 -4.46
N ALA A 19 -5.30 -5.94 -5.15
CA ALA A 19 -6.22 -5.01 -4.49
C ALA A 19 -7.14 -5.72 -3.51
N GLY A 20 -7.66 -6.89 -3.89
CA GLY A 20 -8.50 -7.70 -3.02
C GLY A 20 -7.80 -8.12 -1.74
N GLU A 21 -6.51 -8.45 -1.83
CA GLU A 21 -5.72 -8.79 -0.65
C GLU A 21 -5.44 -7.56 0.21
N LEU A 22 -5.15 -6.42 -0.44
CA LEU A 22 -4.86 -5.19 0.29
C LEU A 22 -6.04 -4.74 1.16
N VAL A 23 -7.26 -4.81 0.62
CA VAL A 23 -8.44 -4.34 1.37
C VAL A 23 -8.73 -5.18 2.60
N GLU A 24 -8.15 -6.37 2.70
CA GLU A 24 -8.29 -7.22 3.89
C GLU A 24 -7.34 -6.82 5.02
N ARG A 25 -6.37 -5.94 4.78
CA ARG A 25 -5.43 -5.49 5.80
C ARG A 25 -6.07 -4.39 6.64
N ASP A 26 -6.05 -4.54 7.96
CA ASP A 26 -6.71 -3.60 8.87
C ASP A 26 -6.22 -2.16 8.73
N SER A 27 -4.93 -1.98 8.47
CA SER A 27 -4.33 -0.65 8.36
C SER A 27 -4.59 0.03 7.02
N VAL A 28 -5.07 -0.71 6.02
CA VAL A 28 -5.35 -0.15 4.70
C VAL A 28 -6.72 0.53 4.71
N SER A 29 -6.72 1.83 4.46
CA SER A 29 -7.94 2.63 4.48
C SER A 29 -8.58 2.76 3.11
N GLU A 30 -7.77 2.91 2.06
CA GLU A 30 -8.25 3.14 0.71
C GLU A 30 -7.31 2.47 -0.27
N VAL A 31 -7.87 1.91 -1.34
CA VAL A 31 -7.10 1.33 -2.44
C VAL A 31 -7.71 1.81 -3.74
N TYR A 32 -6.90 2.37 -4.61
CA TYR A 32 -7.31 2.86 -5.92
C TYR A 32 -6.50 2.17 -7.01
N SER A 33 -7.15 1.86 -8.14
CA SER A 33 -6.40 1.56 -9.35
C SER A 33 -6.03 2.88 -10.01
N ILE A 34 -4.79 2.99 -10.49
CA ILE A 34 -4.27 4.24 -11.02
C ILE A 34 -3.60 4.01 -12.36
N SER A 35 -3.41 5.09 -13.10
CA SER A 35 -2.65 5.08 -14.35
C SER A 35 -1.19 5.44 -14.07
N GLY A 36 -0.33 5.24 -15.04
CA GLY A 36 1.07 5.61 -14.95
C GLY A 36 1.97 4.43 -14.66
N GLN A 37 3.06 4.69 -13.94
CA GLN A 37 4.07 3.67 -13.65
C GLN A 37 3.59 2.57 -12.71
N TYR A 38 2.66 2.90 -11.81
CA TYR A 38 2.14 1.98 -10.83
C TYR A 38 0.70 1.66 -11.14
N ASP A 39 0.24 0.51 -10.67
CA ASP A 39 -1.11 0.00 -10.96
C ASP A 39 -2.10 0.33 -9.85
N LEU A 40 -1.62 0.38 -8.60
CA LEU A 40 -2.45 0.60 -7.43
C LEU A 40 -1.83 1.66 -6.52
N LEU A 41 -2.71 2.35 -5.80
CA LEU A 41 -2.32 3.28 -4.74
C LEU A 41 -3.10 2.90 -3.48
N ALA A 42 -2.40 2.61 -2.41
CA ALA A 42 -3.00 2.28 -1.12
C ALA A 42 -2.67 3.36 -0.11
N LYS A 43 -3.67 3.76 0.67
CA LYS A 43 -3.49 4.67 1.80
C LYS A 43 -3.63 3.87 3.08
N CYS A 44 -2.63 3.95 3.94
CA CYS A 44 -2.60 3.17 5.18
C CYS A 44 -2.41 4.08 6.38
N TYR A 45 -3.10 3.75 7.47
CA TYR A 45 -2.93 4.41 8.76
C TYR A 45 -2.31 3.41 9.72
N LEU A 46 -1.13 3.75 10.24
CA LEU A 46 -0.42 2.88 11.17
C LEU A 46 -0.33 3.55 12.53
N ASP A 47 -0.33 2.72 13.57
CA ASP A 47 -0.07 3.19 14.92
C ASP A 47 1.32 3.83 14.97
N ASN A 48 1.48 4.86 15.81
CA ASN A 48 2.77 5.56 15.93
C ASN A 48 3.90 4.64 16.38
N SER A 49 3.58 3.55 17.06
CA SER A 49 4.57 2.56 17.50
C SER A 49 4.95 1.56 16.41
N GLU A 50 4.22 1.52 15.29
CA GLU A 50 4.51 0.61 14.19
C GLU A 50 5.79 0.99 13.47
N ASP A 51 6.58 0.00 13.14
CA ASP A 51 7.74 0.17 12.25
C ASP A 51 7.22 0.09 10.82
N ILE A 52 7.28 1.21 10.10
CA ILE A 52 6.74 1.30 8.74
C ILE A 52 7.39 0.29 7.81
N GLY A 53 8.71 0.17 7.87
CA GLY A 53 9.43 -0.76 7.00
C GLY A 53 9.01 -2.20 7.22
N ARG A 54 8.85 -2.60 8.48
CA ARG A 54 8.38 -3.95 8.82
C ARG A 54 6.95 -4.18 8.40
N TYR A 55 6.10 -3.17 8.56
CA TYR A 55 4.71 -3.25 8.13
C TYR A 55 4.63 -3.52 6.63
N VAL A 56 5.33 -2.70 5.84
CA VAL A 56 5.32 -2.83 4.39
C VAL A 56 5.82 -4.20 3.97
N GLU A 57 6.91 -4.66 4.57
CA GLU A 57 7.49 -5.96 4.24
C GLU A 57 6.53 -7.11 4.58
N SER A 58 5.96 -7.10 5.78
CA SER A 58 5.15 -8.23 6.25
C SER A 58 3.72 -8.21 5.71
N GLN A 59 3.13 -7.05 5.53
CA GLN A 59 1.72 -6.93 5.17
C GLN A 59 1.47 -6.63 3.70
N ILE A 60 2.44 -6.06 3.02
CA ILE A 60 2.27 -5.68 1.62
C ILE A 60 3.14 -6.52 0.71
N HIS A 61 4.45 -6.58 0.97
CA HIS A 61 5.35 -7.36 0.11
C HIS A 61 5.08 -8.86 0.14
N SER A 62 4.35 -9.33 1.14
CA SER A 62 3.96 -10.74 1.23
C SER A 62 2.82 -11.11 0.27
N ILE A 63 2.17 -10.13 -0.35
CA ILE A 63 1.07 -10.40 -1.28
C ILE A 63 1.66 -10.87 -2.62
N ALA A 64 1.15 -11.99 -3.12
CA ALA A 64 1.59 -12.51 -4.41
C ALA A 64 1.13 -11.59 -5.54
N GLY A 65 1.95 -11.44 -6.56
CA GLY A 65 1.60 -10.64 -7.74
C GLY A 65 2.14 -9.22 -7.73
N ILE A 66 2.89 -8.83 -6.70
CA ILE A 66 3.52 -7.51 -6.63
C ILE A 66 4.94 -7.60 -7.19
N ARG A 67 5.29 -6.68 -8.09
CA ARG A 67 6.63 -6.59 -8.68
C ARG A 67 7.48 -5.54 -8.00
N ASP A 68 6.88 -4.41 -7.62
CA ASP A 68 7.62 -3.27 -7.07
C ASP A 68 6.67 -2.40 -6.27
N THR A 69 7.21 -1.70 -5.30
CA THR A 69 6.43 -0.76 -4.49
C THR A 69 7.23 0.50 -4.24
N HIS A 70 6.50 1.58 -4.02
CA HIS A 70 7.09 2.85 -3.61
C HIS A 70 6.26 3.40 -2.46
N THR A 71 6.88 3.52 -1.29
CA THR A 71 6.21 4.00 -0.09
C THR A 71 6.55 5.47 0.15
N THR A 72 5.52 6.28 0.35
CA THR A 72 5.67 7.68 0.71
C THR A 72 5.10 7.88 2.11
N ILE A 73 5.89 8.47 2.99
CA ILE A 73 5.44 8.79 4.34
C ILE A 73 4.92 10.22 4.34
N ALA A 74 3.67 10.41 4.78
CA ALA A 74 3.09 11.74 4.91
C ALA A 74 3.43 12.30 6.28
N PHE A 75 4.01 13.50 6.31
CA PHE A 75 4.37 14.12 7.59
C PHE A 75 3.19 14.83 8.23
N ASN A 76 2.51 15.68 7.46
CA ASN A 76 1.39 16.46 7.96
C ASN A 76 0.25 16.51 6.94
N ALA A 77 -0.96 16.37 7.43
CA ALA A 77 -2.15 16.61 6.62
C ALA A 77 -2.61 18.06 6.88
N PHE A 78 -2.85 18.81 5.81
CA PHE A 78 -3.27 20.21 5.93
C PHE A 78 -4.77 20.40 5.75
N THR A 79 -5.48 19.34 5.52
CA THR A 79 -6.94 19.38 5.42
C THR A 79 -7.56 18.23 6.20
#